data_7597095bd25c6f485401fad8271ba57c
#
_entry.id   7597095bd25c6f485401fad8271ba57c
#
_cell.length_a   1.000
_cell.length_b   1.000
_cell.length_c   1.000
_cell.angle_alpha   90.00
_cell.angle_beta   90.00
_cell.angle_gamma   90.00
#
_symmetry.space_group_name_H-M   'P 1'
#
loop_
_entity.id
_entity.type
_entity.pdbx_description
1 polymer ?
#
loop_
_entity_poly.entity_id
_entity_poly.type
_entity_poly.pdbx_seq_one_letter_code
_entity_poly.pdbx_strand_id
1 'polypeptide(L)'
;MFIPKLRDLAESKGLIMGDNCTENWMEKSWAGASFYNPKWKYLKLAFEFERRGLGRLIFGFHAKDEDGVKREDVKDWEKVQKNYSTKDVNNQCWIWKDFNGNQYWDNASGIKDLLNGKTLNNFSRMFDEAIDCVKGLDI
;
A
#
# COMPACT_ATOMS: atom_id res chain seq x y z
N MET A 1 0.18 -13.00 15.22
CA MET A 1 0.06 -13.04 13.75
C MET A 1 -0.15 -11.64 13.19
N PHE A 2 0.70 -11.25 12.25
CA PHE A 2 0.68 -9.90 11.69
C PHE A 2 -0.46 -9.68 10.67
N ILE A 3 -0.64 -10.60 9.72
CA ILE A 3 -1.61 -10.41 8.61
C ILE A 3 -3.05 -10.24 9.08
N PRO A 4 -3.60 -11.07 9.98
CA PRO A 4 -4.94 -10.84 10.53
C PRO A 4 -5.08 -9.49 11.24
N LYS A 5 -4.05 -9.05 11.96
CA LYS A 5 -4.04 -7.75 12.64
C LYS A 5 -4.02 -6.59 11.63
N LEU A 6 -3.27 -6.75 10.54
CA LEU A 6 -3.25 -5.76 9.45
C LEU A 6 -4.61 -5.67 8.77
N ARG A 7 -5.28 -6.80 8.56
CA ARG A 7 -6.65 -6.84 8.01
C ARG A 7 -7.63 -6.10 8.91
N ASP A 8 -7.61 -6.39 10.21
CA ASP A 8 -8.48 -5.72 11.18
C ASP A 8 -8.22 -4.21 11.24
N LEU A 9 -6.95 -3.82 11.17
CA LEU A 9 -6.56 -2.41 11.11
C LEU A 9 -7.12 -1.73 9.86
N ALA A 10 -6.97 -2.34 8.69
CA ALA A 10 -7.49 -1.81 7.43
C ALA A 10 -9.02 -1.64 7.50
N GLU A 11 -9.73 -2.64 7.99
CA GLU A 11 -11.19 -2.58 8.18
C GLU A 11 -11.60 -1.45 9.11
N SER A 12 -10.86 -1.19 10.17
CA SER A 12 -11.10 -0.07 11.09
C SER A 12 -10.97 1.30 10.42
N LYS A 13 -10.27 1.37 9.29
CA LYS A 13 -10.08 2.58 8.47
C LYS A 13 -11.02 2.65 7.26
N GLY A 14 -11.96 1.73 7.15
CA GLY A 14 -12.89 1.64 6.01
C GLY A 14 -12.29 1.00 4.76
N LEU A 15 -11.19 0.27 4.91
CA LEU A 15 -10.52 -0.43 3.82
C LEU A 15 -10.77 -1.94 3.89
N ILE A 16 -10.80 -2.59 2.75
CA ILE A 16 -10.93 -4.04 2.64
C ILE A 16 -9.61 -4.60 2.12
N MET A 17 -8.96 -5.45 2.92
CA MET A 17 -7.74 -6.13 2.49
C MET A 17 -8.07 -7.23 1.48
N GLY A 18 -7.41 -7.21 0.33
CA GLY A 18 -7.63 -8.21 -0.72
C GLY A 18 -7.04 -9.58 -0.37
N ASP A 19 -7.57 -10.62 -1.02
CA ASP A 19 -7.20 -12.03 -0.79
C ASP A 19 -5.90 -12.45 -1.49
N ASN A 20 -5.26 -11.55 -2.22
CA ASN A 20 -3.99 -11.79 -2.91
C ASN A 20 -2.76 -11.78 -1.98
N CYS A 21 -2.98 -11.81 -0.68
CA CYS A 21 -1.98 -12.08 0.35
C CYS A 21 -1.48 -13.52 0.21
N THR A 22 -0.45 -13.73 -0.57
CA THR A 22 0.03 -15.07 -0.91
C THR A 22 0.95 -15.66 0.16
N GLU A 23 0.89 -16.97 0.33
CA GLU A 23 1.68 -17.73 1.30
C GLU A 23 3.19 -17.70 1.06
N ASN A 24 3.66 -17.30 -0.12
CA ASN A 24 5.06 -17.40 -0.53
C ASN A 24 5.74 -16.04 -0.72
N TRP A 25 5.54 -15.11 0.19
CA TRP A 25 6.13 -13.77 0.09
C TRP A 25 7.66 -13.77 0.03
N MET A 26 8.31 -14.69 0.77
CA MET A 26 9.78 -14.77 0.80
C MET A 26 10.40 -15.14 -0.55
N GLU A 27 9.66 -15.87 -1.39
CA GLU A 27 10.16 -16.37 -2.67
C GLU A 27 9.84 -15.44 -3.85
N LYS A 28 8.98 -14.44 -3.64
CA LYS A 28 8.52 -13.55 -4.69
C LYS A 28 9.17 -12.18 -4.60
N SER A 29 9.62 -11.65 -5.73
CA SER A 29 9.74 -10.21 -5.91
C SER A 29 8.34 -9.62 -6.03
N TRP A 30 8.17 -8.38 -5.56
CA TRP A 30 6.89 -7.67 -5.61
C TRP A 30 5.77 -8.32 -4.78
N ALA A 31 6.14 -9.09 -3.75
CA ALA A 31 5.18 -9.58 -2.77
C ALA A 31 4.55 -8.40 -2.02
N GLY A 32 3.26 -8.48 -1.77
CA GLY A 32 2.55 -7.43 -1.07
C GLY A 32 1.07 -7.71 -0.89
N ALA A 33 0.33 -6.68 -0.54
CA ALA A 33 -1.12 -6.75 -0.39
C ALA A 33 -1.79 -5.48 -0.88
N SER A 34 -3.05 -5.60 -1.25
CA SER A 34 -3.90 -4.50 -1.70
C SER A 34 -5.01 -4.22 -0.71
N PHE A 35 -5.42 -2.96 -0.62
CA PHE A 35 -6.49 -2.48 0.24
C PHE A 35 -7.46 -1.65 -0.59
N TYR A 36 -8.73 -2.00 -0.53
CA TYR A 36 -9.76 -1.40 -1.36
C TYR A 36 -10.68 -0.52 -0.51
N ASN A 37 -10.92 0.71 -0.98
CA ASN A 37 -12.00 1.53 -0.45
C ASN A 37 -13.18 1.46 -1.43
N PRO A 38 -14.39 1.05 -1.00
CA PRO A 38 -15.56 0.95 -1.89
C PRO A 38 -15.93 2.26 -2.59
N LYS A 39 -15.53 3.40 -2.03
CA LYS A 39 -15.78 4.73 -2.59
C LYS A 39 -14.81 5.11 -3.71
N TRP A 40 -13.67 4.41 -3.83
CA TRP A 40 -12.68 4.68 -4.86
C TRP A 40 -12.95 3.82 -6.09
N LYS A 41 -13.14 4.47 -7.22
CA LYS A 41 -13.51 3.78 -8.46
C LYS A 41 -12.33 3.13 -9.17
N TYR A 42 -11.21 3.81 -9.21
CA TYR A 42 -10.07 3.44 -10.04
C TYR A 42 -8.83 3.03 -9.27
N LEU A 43 -8.63 3.53 -8.07
CA LEU A 43 -7.42 3.30 -7.29
C LEU A 43 -7.67 2.43 -6.07
N LYS A 44 -6.61 1.77 -5.64
CA LYS A 44 -6.49 1.03 -4.38
C LYS A 44 -5.22 1.47 -3.67
N LEU A 45 -5.10 1.21 -2.38
CA LEU A 45 -3.82 1.24 -1.70
C LEU A 45 -3.14 -0.12 -1.84
N ALA A 46 -1.83 -0.10 -1.89
CA ALA A 46 -1.02 -1.32 -1.91
C ALA A 46 0.32 -1.09 -1.23
N PHE A 47 0.87 -2.15 -0.68
CA PHE A 47 2.29 -2.20 -0.37
C PHE A 47 2.95 -3.34 -1.13
N GLU A 48 4.21 -3.17 -1.46
CA GLU A 48 5.02 -4.16 -2.16
C GLU A 48 6.46 -4.15 -1.65
N PHE A 49 7.06 -5.33 -1.63
CA PHE A 49 8.50 -5.47 -1.44
C PHE A 49 9.17 -5.50 -2.80
N GLU A 50 10.01 -4.52 -3.08
CA GLU A 50 10.73 -4.46 -4.36
C GLU A 50 11.75 -5.58 -4.55
N ARG A 51 12.16 -6.23 -3.46
CA ARG A 51 13.16 -7.29 -3.47
C ARG A 51 12.60 -8.58 -2.92
N ARG A 52 13.10 -9.70 -3.44
CA ARG A 52 12.85 -11.01 -2.82
C ARG A 52 13.32 -10.99 -1.37
N GLY A 53 12.70 -11.83 -0.53
CA GLY A 53 13.06 -11.95 0.87
C GLY A 53 12.55 -10.78 1.72
N LEU A 54 11.44 -10.15 1.33
CA LEU A 54 10.77 -9.11 2.11
C LEU A 54 11.66 -7.86 2.33
N GLY A 55 12.40 -7.46 1.30
CA GLY A 55 13.27 -6.29 1.35
C GLY A 55 12.71 -5.09 0.60
N ARG A 56 12.96 -3.90 1.14
CA ARG A 56 12.56 -2.59 0.61
C ARG A 56 11.07 -2.44 0.36
N LEU A 57 10.36 -2.21 1.43
CA LEU A 57 8.90 -2.01 1.42
C LEU A 57 8.54 -0.61 0.89
N ILE A 58 7.66 -0.59 -0.09
CA ILE A 58 7.04 0.62 -0.62
C ILE A 58 5.52 0.56 -0.43
N PHE A 59 4.89 1.73 -0.41
CA PHE A 59 3.46 1.87 -0.14
C PHE A 59 2.87 3.00 -1.00
N GLY A 60 1.66 2.82 -1.50
CA GLY A 60 1.02 3.89 -2.26
C GLY A 60 -0.31 3.51 -2.93
N PHE A 61 -0.69 4.37 -3.88
CA PHE A 61 -1.89 4.20 -4.70
C PHE A 61 -1.57 3.49 -5.99
N HIS A 62 -2.32 2.45 -6.30
CA HIS A 62 -2.17 1.65 -7.50
C HIS A 62 -3.51 1.51 -8.24
N ALA A 63 -3.45 1.26 -9.54
CA ALA A 63 -4.65 0.95 -10.31
C ALA A 63 -5.41 -0.24 -9.71
N LYS A 64 -6.69 -0.09 -9.53
CA LYS A 64 -7.57 -1.13 -8.98
C LYS A 64 -7.66 -2.34 -9.90
N ASP A 65 -7.64 -2.09 -11.21
CA ASP A 65 -7.50 -3.09 -12.27
C ASP A 65 -6.27 -2.71 -13.10
N GLU A 66 -5.18 -3.44 -12.94
CA GLU A 66 -3.90 -3.13 -13.56
C GLU A 66 -3.95 -3.13 -15.10
N ASP A 67 -4.84 -3.93 -15.68
CA ASP A 67 -4.95 -4.08 -17.13
C ASP A 67 -5.94 -3.09 -17.77
N GLY A 68 -6.84 -2.51 -16.98
CA GLY A 68 -7.96 -1.72 -17.49
C GLY A 68 -7.93 -0.23 -17.15
N VAL A 69 -7.20 0.19 -16.12
CA VAL A 69 -7.19 1.58 -15.66
C VAL A 69 -5.98 2.33 -16.20
N LYS A 70 -6.25 3.48 -16.83
CA LYS A 70 -5.22 4.41 -17.30
C LYS A 70 -5.23 5.66 -16.44
N ARG A 71 -4.12 6.41 -16.46
CA ARG A 71 -4.02 7.69 -15.75
C ARG A 71 -5.13 8.66 -16.11
N GLU A 72 -5.48 8.69 -17.40
CA GLU A 72 -6.53 9.57 -17.93
C GLU A 72 -7.92 9.26 -17.36
N ASP A 73 -8.13 8.02 -16.89
CA ASP A 73 -9.38 7.62 -16.26
C ASP A 73 -9.53 8.20 -14.85
N VAL A 74 -8.41 8.53 -14.20
CA VAL A 74 -8.39 9.06 -12.84
C VAL A 74 -8.40 10.59 -12.91
N LYS A 75 -9.56 11.18 -12.73
CA LYS A 75 -9.76 12.64 -12.89
C LYS A 75 -8.81 13.47 -12.04
N ASP A 76 -8.60 13.09 -10.79
CA ASP A 76 -7.78 13.84 -9.85
C ASP A 76 -6.36 13.27 -9.67
N TRP A 77 -5.84 12.58 -10.69
CA TRP A 77 -4.50 11.96 -10.65
C TRP A 77 -3.40 12.94 -10.22
N GLU A 78 -3.35 14.13 -10.83
CA GLU A 78 -2.33 15.12 -10.52
C GLU A 78 -2.43 15.63 -9.08
N LYS A 79 -3.65 15.73 -8.55
CA LYS A 79 -3.87 16.12 -7.15
C LYS A 79 -3.37 15.04 -6.19
N VAL A 80 -3.59 13.77 -6.51
CA VAL A 80 -3.03 12.66 -5.73
C VAL A 80 -1.51 12.72 -5.73
N GLN A 81 -0.89 12.91 -6.90
CA GLN A 81 0.55 13.08 -7.03
C GLN A 81 1.07 14.24 -6.17
N LYS A 82 0.43 15.39 -6.27
CA LYS A 82 0.83 16.58 -5.50
C LYS A 82 0.68 16.38 -3.99
N ASN A 83 -0.41 15.76 -3.55
CA ASN A 83 -0.75 15.65 -2.13
C ASN A 83 -0.02 14.50 -1.43
N TYR A 84 0.26 13.42 -2.15
CA TYR A 84 0.78 12.20 -1.56
C TYR A 84 2.27 11.97 -1.87
N SER A 85 2.61 11.80 -3.14
CA SER A 85 3.99 11.54 -3.56
C SER A 85 4.18 11.86 -5.04
N THR A 86 5.32 12.49 -5.37
CA THR A 86 5.74 12.73 -6.75
C THR A 86 6.40 11.52 -7.40
N LYS A 87 6.72 10.47 -6.62
CA LYS A 87 7.26 9.23 -7.16
C LYS A 87 6.16 8.46 -7.87
N ASP A 88 6.33 8.20 -9.15
CA ASP A 88 5.39 7.39 -9.92
C ASP A 88 6.11 6.49 -10.94
N VAL A 89 5.35 5.62 -11.56
CA VAL A 89 5.82 4.78 -12.67
C VAL A 89 5.06 5.22 -13.92
N ASN A 90 5.78 5.68 -14.94
CA ASN A 90 5.22 6.36 -16.11
C ASN A 90 4.16 5.56 -16.89
N ASN A 91 4.26 4.23 -16.91
CA ASN A 91 3.36 3.37 -17.69
C ASN A 91 2.33 2.62 -16.85
N GLN A 92 2.30 2.87 -15.52
CA GLN A 92 1.38 2.23 -14.59
C GLN A 92 0.72 3.29 -13.71
N CYS A 93 -0.52 3.07 -13.35
CA CYS A 93 -1.19 3.92 -12.38
C CYS A 93 -0.67 3.61 -10.98
N TRP A 94 0.55 4.06 -10.68
CA TRP A 94 1.24 3.77 -9.44
C TRP A 94 1.92 5.03 -8.90
N ILE A 95 1.45 5.52 -7.75
CA ILE A 95 2.04 6.63 -6.99
C ILE A 95 2.46 6.07 -5.65
N TRP A 96 3.75 6.08 -5.35
CA TRP A 96 4.29 5.39 -4.19
C TRP A 96 5.32 6.22 -3.44
N LYS A 97 5.58 5.81 -2.21
CA LYS A 97 6.71 6.28 -1.40
C LYS A 97 7.26 5.15 -0.55
N ASP A 98 8.46 5.36 -0.02
CA ASP A 98 9.06 4.41 0.90
C ASP A 98 8.19 4.25 2.14
N PHE A 99 8.09 3.02 2.64
CA PHE A 99 7.39 2.75 3.88
C PHE A 99 8.03 3.52 5.04
N ASN A 100 7.23 4.24 5.78
CA ASN A 100 7.70 5.03 6.92
C ASN A 100 7.80 4.14 8.16
N GLY A 101 8.91 3.42 8.24
CA GLY A 101 9.20 2.44 9.28
C GLY A 101 10.29 1.50 8.78
N ASN A 102 10.38 0.31 9.38
CA ASN A 102 11.34 -0.69 8.93
C ASN A 102 10.90 -1.28 7.59
N GLN A 103 11.71 -1.06 6.55
CA GLN A 103 11.42 -1.49 5.19
C GLN A 103 11.89 -2.93 4.89
N TYR A 104 12.63 -3.52 5.80
CA TYR A 104 13.24 -4.84 5.64
C TYR A 104 12.74 -5.77 6.73
N TRP A 105 11.92 -6.74 6.34
CA TRP A 105 11.35 -7.71 7.27
C TRP A 105 12.14 -9.02 7.33
N ASP A 106 13.22 -9.10 6.60
CA ASP A 106 14.11 -10.26 6.49
C ASP A 106 15.24 -10.29 7.52
N ASN A 107 15.32 -9.28 8.38
CA ASN A 107 16.33 -9.17 9.41
C ASN A 107 15.74 -9.09 10.83
N ALA A 108 16.60 -9.23 11.83
CA ALA A 108 16.17 -9.24 13.23
C ALA A 108 15.42 -7.98 13.67
N SER A 109 15.83 -6.80 13.18
CA SER A 109 15.17 -5.53 13.49
C SER A 109 13.76 -5.47 12.90
N GLY A 110 13.58 -5.89 11.67
CA GLY A 110 12.27 -5.95 11.02
C GLY A 110 11.32 -6.93 11.70
N ILE A 111 11.80 -8.12 12.04
CA ILE A 111 11.02 -9.12 12.77
C ILE A 111 10.61 -8.59 14.14
N LYS A 112 11.52 -7.95 14.86
CA LYS A 112 11.22 -7.33 16.16
C LYS A 112 10.10 -6.31 16.05
N ASP A 113 10.15 -5.44 15.06
CA ASP A 113 9.13 -4.41 14.84
C ASP A 113 7.77 -5.00 14.47
N LEU A 114 7.74 -6.12 13.74
CA LEU A 114 6.51 -6.88 13.46
C LEU A 114 5.90 -7.44 14.77
N LEU A 115 6.73 -8.04 15.62
CA LEU A 115 6.28 -8.70 16.84
C LEU A 115 5.81 -7.73 17.92
N ASN A 116 6.44 -6.55 18.03
CA ASN A 116 6.11 -5.56 19.07
C ASN A 116 5.03 -4.56 18.67
N GLY A 117 4.47 -4.68 17.46
CA GLY A 117 3.40 -3.80 16.97
C GLY A 117 3.86 -2.48 16.36
N LYS A 118 5.15 -2.21 16.30
CA LYS A 118 5.68 -0.97 15.73
C LYS A 118 5.38 -0.85 14.24
N THR A 119 5.57 -1.92 13.48
CA THR A 119 5.24 -1.94 12.05
C THR A 119 3.74 -1.75 11.82
N LEU A 120 2.90 -2.38 12.63
CA LEU A 120 1.45 -2.20 12.54
C LEU A 120 1.04 -0.73 12.79
N ASN A 121 1.65 -0.08 13.78
CA ASN A 121 1.43 1.35 14.03
C ASN A 121 1.88 2.23 12.86
N ASN A 122 2.96 1.87 12.19
CA ASN A 122 3.41 2.57 10.98
C ASN A 122 2.40 2.43 9.84
N PHE A 123 1.82 1.25 9.65
CA PHE A 123 0.71 1.06 8.69
C PHE A 123 -0.50 1.91 9.02
N SER A 124 -0.86 2.00 10.30
CA SER A 124 -1.99 2.84 10.74
C SER A 124 -1.80 4.30 10.33
N ARG A 125 -0.61 4.85 10.55
CA ARG A 125 -0.28 6.22 10.14
C ARG A 125 -0.30 6.40 8.63
N MET A 126 0.24 5.44 7.88
CA MET A 126 0.27 5.52 6.43
C MET A 126 -1.12 5.39 5.81
N PHE A 127 -2.00 4.57 6.36
CA PHE A 127 -3.40 4.52 5.95
C PHE A 127 -4.09 5.86 6.19
N ASP A 128 -3.94 6.44 7.37
CA ASP A 128 -4.55 7.73 7.71
C ASP A 128 -4.06 8.84 6.77
N GLU A 129 -2.76 8.91 6.55
CA GLU A 129 -2.16 9.89 5.64
C GLU A 129 -2.69 9.74 4.21
N ALA A 130 -2.71 8.52 3.69
CA ALA A 130 -3.19 8.25 2.34
C ALA A 130 -4.67 8.60 2.18
N ILE A 131 -5.50 8.21 3.12
CA ILE A 131 -6.95 8.49 3.10
C ILE A 131 -7.18 10.01 3.16
N ASP A 132 -6.47 10.72 4.02
CA ASP A 132 -6.59 12.19 4.14
C ASP A 132 -6.14 12.92 2.87
N CYS A 133 -5.08 12.44 2.22
CA CYS A 133 -4.56 13.04 0.99
C CYS A 133 -5.55 13.03 -0.17
N VAL A 134 -6.45 12.07 -0.21
CA VAL A 134 -7.42 11.88 -1.32
C VAL A 134 -8.84 12.23 -0.94
N LYS A 135 -9.04 12.77 0.25
CA LYS A 135 -10.37 13.16 0.73
C LYS A 135 -11.04 14.18 -0.21
N GLY A 136 -12.22 13.84 -0.69
CA GLY A 136 -12.95 14.69 -1.65
C GLY A 136 -12.45 14.62 -3.09
N LEU A 137 -11.45 13.78 -3.40
CA LEU A 137 -10.96 13.61 -4.76
C LEU A 137 -11.72 12.48 -5.48
N ASP A 138 -11.77 12.61 -6.80
CA ASP A 138 -12.36 11.63 -7.71
C ASP A 138 -11.27 10.66 -8.17
N ILE A 139 -11.17 9.55 -7.50
CA ILE A 139 -10.18 8.49 -7.71
C ILE A 139 -10.84 7.11 -7.73
#